data_4eb2a215abc1ab4125af21aecce9d0e9
#
_entry.id   4eb2a215abc1ab4125af21aecce9d0e9
#
_cell.length_a   1.000
_cell.length_b   1.000
_cell.length_c   1.000
_cell.angle_alpha   90.00
_cell.angle_beta   90.00
_cell.angle_gamma   90.00
#
_symmetry.space_group_name_H-M   'P 1'
#
loop_
_entity.id
_entity.type
_entity.pdbx_description
1 polymer ?
#
loop_
_entity_poly.entity_id
_entity_poly.type
_entity_poly.pdbx_seq_one_letter_code
_entity_poly.pdbx_strand_id
1 'polypeptide(L)'
;VLHLMDRIMERQLDSKASQMLRHSIEQKGISIITEANTEALIGVDGHVTQVRLKDGTVLDADLVVFAVGIRPNMALAQSAGLRCNRGVLVNDTMQTYDPSIYAVGECIEHRNQTFGLVEPLWGQAFICASHLAEHGSLTFKAPTVPTQLKVSGCDVFSAGNFEPKDDFEDIILNDEKRQIYKRIIIQKDKVIGAVLFGDTEDGAWYAELISDQTPISSIRNKLLFGKDFALKIAG
;
A
#
# COMPACT_ATOMS: atom_id res chain seq x y z
N VAL A 1 -16.68 8.27 -8.26
CA VAL A 1 -15.36 7.64 -8.41
C VAL A 1 -15.50 6.43 -9.29
N LEU A 2 -14.66 6.31 -10.34
CA LEU A 2 -14.58 5.12 -11.19
C LEU A 2 -13.33 4.34 -10.77
N HIS A 3 -13.48 3.05 -10.49
CA HIS A 3 -12.39 2.19 -10.07
C HIS A 3 -12.39 0.89 -10.89
N LEU A 4 -11.22 0.49 -11.37
CA LEU A 4 -11.08 -0.63 -12.29
C LEU A 4 -11.30 -2.00 -11.61
N MET A 5 -10.91 -2.11 -10.34
CA MET A 5 -10.97 -3.36 -9.60
C MET A 5 -12.36 -3.57 -8.96
N ASP A 6 -12.60 -4.75 -8.42
CA ASP A 6 -13.88 -5.14 -7.77
C ASP A 6 -14.15 -4.41 -6.45
N ARG A 7 -13.12 -3.88 -5.81
CA ARG A 7 -13.21 -3.14 -4.54
C ARG A 7 -12.19 -2.01 -4.47
N ILE A 8 -12.53 -0.96 -3.72
CA ILE A 8 -11.62 0.17 -3.51
C ILE A 8 -10.50 -0.21 -2.55
N MET A 9 -9.31 0.35 -2.79
CA MET A 9 -8.10 0.10 -1.99
C MET A 9 -7.76 -1.39 -1.84
N GLU A 10 -7.92 -2.16 -2.88
CA GLU A 10 -7.70 -3.61 -2.91
C GLU A 10 -6.28 -4.04 -2.50
N ARG A 11 -5.32 -3.14 -2.60
CA ARG A 11 -3.91 -3.37 -2.21
C ARG A 11 -3.64 -3.06 -0.74
N GLN A 12 -4.55 -2.38 -0.07
CA GLN A 12 -4.38 -1.91 1.30
C GLN A 12 -5.42 -2.49 2.26
N LEU A 13 -6.60 -2.86 1.76
CA LEU A 13 -7.71 -3.29 2.59
C LEU A 13 -8.22 -4.67 2.17
N ASP A 14 -8.62 -5.45 3.14
CA ASP A 14 -9.44 -6.63 2.90
C ASP A 14 -10.87 -6.25 2.49
N SER A 15 -11.66 -7.25 2.10
CA SER A 15 -13.01 -7.01 1.58
C SER A 15 -13.93 -6.31 2.59
N LYS A 16 -13.83 -6.63 3.90
CA LYS A 16 -14.69 -6.02 4.92
C LYS A 16 -14.34 -4.56 5.14
N ALA A 17 -13.07 -4.24 5.33
CA ALA A 17 -12.62 -2.86 5.50
C ALA A 17 -12.90 -2.00 4.26
N SER A 18 -12.71 -2.56 3.06
CA SER A 18 -13.06 -1.90 1.80
C SER A 18 -14.55 -1.58 1.69
N GLN A 19 -15.44 -2.51 2.08
CA GLN A 19 -16.88 -2.28 2.10
C GLN A 19 -17.27 -1.18 3.11
N MET A 20 -16.67 -1.17 4.30
CA MET A 20 -16.93 -0.14 5.30
C MET A 20 -16.47 1.23 4.80
N LEU A 21 -15.30 1.32 4.17
CA LEU A 21 -14.80 2.55 3.58
C LEU A 21 -15.73 3.03 2.45
N ARG A 22 -16.12 2.13 1.54
CA ARG A 22 -17.08 2.44 0.47
C ARG A 22 -18.37 3.04 1.04
N HIS A 23 -18.97 2.37 2.02
CA HIS A 23 -20.19 2.83 2.66
C HIS A 23 -20.04 4.23 3.27
N SER A 24 -18.94 4.47 3.98
CA SER A 24 -18.64 5.79 4.58
C SER A 24 -18.45 6.90 3.54
N ILE A 25 -17.89 6.58 2.38
CA ILE A 25 -17.72 7.53 1.28
C ILE A 25 -19.07 7.81 0.59
N GLU A 26 -19.87 6.78 0.35
CA GLU A 26 -21.19 6.89 -0.28
C GLU A 26 -22.18 7.67 0.60
N GLN A 27 -22.12 7.55 1.92
CA GLN A 27 -22.90 8.39 2.85
C GLN A 27 -22.59 9.89 2.74
N LYS A 28 -21.44 10.24 2.18
CA LYS A 28 -21.06 11.65 1.90
C LYS A 28 -21.49 12.14 0.52
N GLY A 29 -22.30 11.37 -0.18
CA GLY A 29 -22.81 11.74 -1.51
C GLY A 29 -21.84 11.44 -2.65
N ILE A 30 -20.78 10.63 -2.42
CA ILE A 30 -19.82 10.26 -3.46
C ILE A 30 -20.18 8.89 -3.99
N SER A 31 -20.60 8.79 -5.25
CA SER A 31 -20.87 7.50 -5.91
C SER A 31 -19.59 6.79 -6.29
N ILE A 32 -19.53 5.47 -6.05
CA ILE A 32 -18.39 4.61 -6.41
C ILE A 32 -18.87 3.51 -7.35
N ILE A 33 -18.29 3.44 -8.53
CA ILE A 33 -18.51 2.38 -9.52
C ILE A 33 -17.22 1.58 -9.62
N THR A 34 -17.26 0.33 -9.19
CA THR A 34 -16.17 -0.64 -9.32
C THR A 34 -16.28 -1.38 -10.66
N GLU A 35 -15.21 -2.09 -11.06
CA GLU A 35 -15.09 -2.76 -12.36
C GLU A 35 -15.31 -1.79 -13.55
N ALA A 36 -15.17 -0.49 -13.30
CA ALA A 36 -15.40 0.59 -14.25
C ALA A 36 -14.18 0.79 -15.16
N ASN A 37 -14.24 0.22 -16.35
CA ASN A 37 -13.19 0.35 -17.35
C ASN A 37 -13.52 1.52 -18.30
N THR A 38 -12.89 2.67 -18.10
CA THR A 38 -13.09 3.86 -18.94
C THR A 38 -12.56 3.60 -20.35
N GLU A 39 -13.41 3.84 -21.36
CA GLU A 39 -13.08 3.73 -22.76
C GLU A 39 -12.71 5.08 -23.37
N ALA A 40 -13.53 6.11 -23.14
CA ALA A 40 -13.34 7.41 -23.74
C ALA A 40 -13.89 8.56 -22.88
N LEU A 41 -13.32 9.73 -23.07
CA LEU A 41 -13.89 11.01 -22.67
C LEU A 41 -14.58 11.63 -23.87
N ILE A 42 -15.81 12.05 -23.70
CA ILE A 42 -16.61 12.72 -24.71
C ILE A 42 -16.69 14.19 -24.34
N GLY A 43 -16.52 15.07 -25.30
CA GLY A 43 -16.52 16.51 -25.07
C GLY A 43 -17.01 17.30 -26.27
N VAL A 44 -17.35 18.55 -26.02
CA VAL A 44 -17.76 19.53 -27.02
C VAL A 44 -16.94 20.81 -26.80
N ASP A 45 -16.42 21.39 -27.86
CA ASP A 45 -15.64 22.63 -27.84
C ASP A 45 -14.49 22.66 -26.84
N GLY A 46 -13.79 21.48 -26.69
CA GLY A 46 -12.66 21.36 -25.79
C GLY A 46 -13.03 21.14 -24.31
N HIS A 47 -14.30 21.02 -23.99
CA HIS A 47 -14.80 20.72 -22.64
C HIS A 47 -15.30 19.29 -22.56
N VAL A 48 -14.92 18.56 -21.51
CA VAL A 48 -15.48 17.23 -21.23
C VAL A 48 -16.94 17.39 -20.83
N THR A 49 -17.79 16.52 -21.37
CA THR A 49 -19.21 16.48 -21.01
C THR A 49 -19.62 15.10 -20.50
N GLN A 50 -18.92 14.03 -20.91
CA GLN A 50 -19.25 12.67 -20.50
C GLN A 50 -18.02 11.78 -20.45
N VAL A 51 -18.15 10.71 -19.64
CA VAL A 51 -17.23 9.58 -19.60
C VAL A 51 -17.97 8.33 -20.08
N ARG A 52 -17.42 7.63 -21.08
CA ARG A 52 -17.95 6.34 -21.55
C ARG A 52 -17.10 5.19 -21.04
N LEU A 53 -17.77 4.19 -20.49
CA LEU A 53 -17.16 2.93 -20.05
C LEU A 53 -17.23 1.89 -21.19
N LYS A 54 -16.39 0.85 -21.09
CA LYS A 54 -16.34 -0.23 -22.10
C LYS A 54 -17.60 -1.07 -22.18
N ASP A 55 -18.38 -1.12 -21.11
CA ASP A 55 -19.68 -1.81 -21.07
C ASP A 55 -20.82 -1.01 -21.73
N GLY A 56 -20.52 0.18 -22.25
CA GLY A 56 -21.46 1.09 -22.88
C GLY A 56 -22.11 2.09 -21.93
N THR A 57 -21.87 2.03 -20.64
CA THR A 57 -22.33 3.02 -19.65
C THR A 57 -21.78 4.39 -19.98
N VAL A 58 -22.62 5.42 -19.95
CA VAL A 58 -22.24 6.82 -20.14
C VAL A 58 -22.61 7.62 -18.89
N LEU A 59 -21.66 8.40 -18.40
CA LEU A 59 -21.78 9.22 -17.20
C LEU A 59 -21.51 10.66 -17.54
N ASP A 60 -22.36 11.60 -17.12
CA ASP A 60 -22.13 13.02 -17.29
C ASP A 60 -20.98 13.50 -16.38
N ALA A 61 -20.15 14.39 -16.89
CA ALA A 61 -19.01 14.91 -16.16
C ALA A 61 -18.55 16.26 -16.70
N ASP A 62 -18.47 17.26 -15.84
CA ASP A 62 -17.92 18.58 -16.15
C ASP A 62 -16.40 18.67 -15.92
N LEU A 63 -15.87 17.77 -15.08
CA LEU A 63 -14.45 17.64 -14.77
C LEU A 63 -14.07 16.17 -14.59
N VAL A 64 -12.95 15.76 -15.16
CA VAL A 64 -12.39 14.42 -14.97
C VAL A 64 -10.97 14.51 -14.38
N VAL A 65 -10.75 13.83 -13.27
CA VAL A 65 -9.44 13.73 -12.62
C VAL A 65 -8.89 12.33 -12.77
N PHE A 66 -7.70 12.20 -13.34
CA PHE A 66 -6.99 10.94 -13.44
C PHE A 66 -6.08 10.73 -12.22
N ALA A 67 -6.42 9.76 -11.39
CA ALA A 67 -5.63 9.32 -10.26
C ALA A 67 -5.30 7.81 -10.40
N VAL A 68 -4.71 7.44 -11.52
CA VAL A 68 -4.51 6.04 -11.97
C VAL A 68 -3.17 5.44 -11.57
N GLY A 69 -2.49 6.07 -10.60
CA GLY A 69 -1.18 5.63 -10.12
C GLY A 69 -0.02 6.14 -10.99
N ILE A 70 1.15 5.61 -10.71
CA ILE A 70 2.41 6.00 -11.36
C ILE A 70 3.06 4.79 -12.03
N ARG A 71 3.94 5.07 -12.97
CA ARG A 71 4.83 4.07 -13.58
C ARG A 71 6.25 4.59 -13.57
N PRO A 72 7.25 3.76 -13.22
CA PRO A 72 8.64 4.14 -13.30
C PRO A 72 9.01 4.63 -14.70
N ASN A 73 9.68 5.77 -14.79
CA ASN A 73 10.20 6.26 -16.06
C ASN A 73 11.57 5.62 -16.32
N MET A 74 11.61 4.72 -17.29
CA MET A 74 12.79 3.93 -17.65
C MET A 74 13.40 4.33 -19.00
N ALA A 75 12.83 5.30 -19.71
CA ALA A 75 13.18 5.57 -21.09
C ALA A 75 14.68 5.82 -21.31
N LEU A 76 15.31 6.62 -20.43
CA LEU A 76 16.74 6.89 -20.50
C LEU A 76 17.58 5.63 -20.25
N ALA A 77 17.23 4.84 -19.23
CA ALA A 77 17.95 3.61 -18.90
C ALA A 77 17.83 2.57 -20.03
N GLN A 78 16.66 2.43 -20.63
CA GLN A 78 16.43 1.55 -21.78
C GLN A 78 17.23 1.99 -23.00
N SER A 79 17.28 3.29 -23.30
CA SER A 79 18.07 3.81 -24.41
C SER A 79 19.59 3.63 -24.20
N ALA A 80 20.04 3.56 -22.95
CA ALA A 80 21.42 3.25 -22.56
C ALA A 80 21.71 1.73 -22.53
N GLY A 81 20.75 0.88 -22.86
CA GLY A 81 20.92 -0.58 -22.88
C GLY A 81 20.87 -1.23 -21.49
N LEU A 82 20.44 -0.52 -20.44
CA LEU A 82 20.31 -1.08 -19.10
C LEU A 82 19.12 -2.05 -19.02
N ARG A 83 19.25 -3.05 -18.16
CA ARG A 83 18.17 -4.01 -17.91
C ARG A 83 17.02 -3.35 -17.14
N CYS A 84 15.83 -3.39 -17.72
CA CYS A 84 14.59 -2.87 -17.15
C CYS A 84 13.48 -3.92 -17.25
N ASN A 85 12.59 -3.92 -16.28
CA ASN A 85 11.34 -4.67 -16.29
C ASN A 85 10.19 -3.70 -16.00
N ARG A 86 9.68 -3.63 -14.76
CA ARG A 86 8.75 -2.59 -14.31
C ARG A 86 9.46 -1.30 -13.86
N GLY A 87 10.77 -1.39 -13.61
CA GLY A 87 11.71 -0.34 -13.26
C GLY A 87 13.10 -0.71 -13.76
N VAL A 88 14.07 0.17 -13.54
CA VAL A 88 15.50 -0.12 -13.79
C VAL A 88 15.94 -1.16 -12.75
N LEU A 89 16.42 -2.32 -13.20
CA LEU A 89 16.81 -3.40 -12.31
C LEU A 89 18.10 -3.04 -11.57
N VAL A 90 18.04 -3.09 -10.24
CA VAL A 90 19.19 -2.86 -9.35
C VAL A 90 19.36 -4.00 -8.35
N ASN A 91 20.58 -4.18 -7.90
CA ASN A 91 20.95 -5.10 -6.81
C ASN A 91 20.76 -4.44 -5.42
N ASP A 92 21.17 -5.13 -4.36
CA ASP A 92 21.02 -4.68 -2.97
C ASP A 92 21.89 -3.45 -2.63
N THR A 93 22.81 -3.03 -3.51
CA THR A 93 23.62 -1.81 -3.36
C THR A 93 23.20 -0.69 -4.31
N MET A 94 22.04 -0.81 -4.94
CA MET A 94 21.48 0.12 -5.93
C MET A 94 22.28 0.18 -7.25
N GLN A 95 23.19 -0.76 -7.48
CA GLN A 95 23.98 -0.87 -8.71
C GLN A 95 23.16 -1.59 -9.78
N THR A 96 23.22 -1.12 -11.01
CA THR A 96 22.59 -1.77 -12.18
C THR A 96 23.42 -2.97 -12.66
N TYR A 97 23.01 -3.57 -13.76
CA TYR A 97 23.83 -4.59 -14.44
C TYR A 97 25.18 -4.04 -14.93
N ASP A 98 25.23 -2.77 -15.31
CA ASP A 98 26.49 -2.08 -15.58
C ASP A 98 27.10 -1.63 -14.24
N PRO A 99 28.31 -2.12 -13.89
CA PRO A 99 28.90 -1.83 -12.58
C PRO A 99 29.28 -0.35 -12.39
N SER A 100 29.30 0.45 -13.44
CA SER A 100 29.57 1.88 -13.38
C SER A 100 28.31 2.74 -13.20
N ILE A 101 27.12 2.13 -13.24
CA ILE A 101 25.85 2.84 -13.20
C ILE A 101 25.02 2.40 -12.01
N TYR A 102 24.53 3.38 -11.25
CA TYR A 102 23.62 3.21 -10.14
C TYR A 102 22.29 3.88 -10.45
N ALA A 103 21.22 3.37 -9.84
CA ALA A 103 19.91 3.99 -9.92
C ALA A 103 19.21 3.94 -8.56
N VAL A 104 18.54 5.04 -8.20
CA VAL A 104 17.76 5.19 -6.98
C VAL A 104 16.48 5.95 -7.29
N GLY A 105 15.46 5.80 -6.46
CA GLY A 105 14.21 6.54 -6.61
C GLY A 105 13.08 5.71 -7.19
N GLU A 106 12.05 6.39 -7.68
CA GLU A 106 10.84 5.75 -8.24
C GLU A 106 11.10 5.00 -9.55
N CYS A 107 12.21 5.31 -10.24
CA CYS A 107 12.53 4.68 -11.51
C CYS A 107 13.05 3.24 -11.39
N ILE A 108 13.39 2.77 -10.18
CA ILE A 108 14.02 1.46 -9.99
C ILE A 108 13.03 0.33 -9.75
N GLU A 109 13.51 -0.88 -10.00
CA GLU A 109 12.94 -2.14 -9.49
C GLU A 109 14.01 -2.91 -8.73
N HIS A 110 13.71 -3.22 -7.47
CA HIS A 110 14.55 -4.02 -6.59
C HIS A 110 13.78 -5.24 -6.11
N ARG A 111 14.30 -6.44 -6.34
CA ARG A 111 13.68 -7.72 -5.93
C ARG A 111 12.20 -7.84 -6.31
N ASN A 112 11.84 -7.47 -7.55
CA ASN A 112 10.47 -7.44 -8.08
C ASN A 112 9.53 -6.43 -7.40
N GLN A 113 10.06 -5.42 -6.72
CA GLN A 113 9.29 -4.35 -6.11
C GLN A 113 9.65 -3.00 -6.72
N THR A 114 8.62 -2.19 -7.00
CA THR A 114 8.73 -0.77 -7.41
C THR A 114 8.27 0.12 -6.26
N PHE A 115 8.72 1.37 -6.25
CA PHE A 115 8.54 2.29 -5.12
C PHE A 115 7.82 3.55 -5.59
N GLY A 116 6.75 3.92 -4.91
CA GLY A 116 5.96 5.13 -5.21
C GLY A 116 5.80 6.06 -3.99
N LEU A 117 6.52 5.78 -2.91
CA LEU A 117 6.56 6.60 -1.71
C LEU A 117 7.99 7.07 -1.46
N VAL A 118 8.12 8.26 -0.88
CA VAL A 118 9.44 8.89 -0.65
C VAL A 118 10.26 8.17 0.43
N GLU A 119 9.62 7.62 1.45
CA GLU A 119 10.29 7.03 2.60
C GLU A 119 11.33 5.95 2.23
N PRO A 120 11.02 4.92 1.42
CA PRO A 120 12.01 3.93 0.99
C PRO A 120 13.17 4.53 0.19
N LEU A 121 12.95 5.65 -0.50
CA LEU A 121 13.95 6.25 -1.39
C LEU A 121 15.14 6.83 -0.61
N TRP A 122 14.93 7.29 0.61
CA TRP A 122 16.02 7.72 1.50
C TRP A 122 16.96 6.58 1.84
N GLY A 123 16.42 5.39 2.13
CA GLY A 123 17.22 4.19 2.35
C GLY A 123 18.02 3.78 1.12
N GLN A 124 17.41 3.85 -0.06
CA GLN A 124 18.10 3.59 -1.33
C GLN A 124 19.27 4.56 -1.54
N ALA A 125 19.02 5.86 -1.35
CA ALA A 125 20.04 6.89 -1.52
C ALA A 125 21.21 6.71 -0.54
N PHE A 126 20.92 6.39 0.73
CA PHE A 126 21.92 6.13 1.75
C PHE A 126 22.81 4.91 1.40
N ILE A 127 22.20 3.80 0.99
CA ILE A 127 22.93 2.59 0.59
C ILE A 127 23.78 2.84 -0.65
N CYS A 128 23.22 3.51 -1.66
CA CYS A 128 23.95 3.89 -2.87
C CYS A 128 25.17 4.75 -2.54
N ALA A 129 24.99 5.80 -1.73
CA ALA A 129 26.08 6.67 -1.32
C ALA A 129 27.17 5.94 -0.52
N SER A 130 26.76 5.06 0.41
CA SER A 130 27.70 4.25 1.19
C SER A 130 28.54 3.32 0.31
N HIS A 131 27.93 2.69 -0.70
CA HIS A 131 28.63 1.82 -1.63
C HIS A 131 29.58 2.61 -2.55
N LEU A 132 29.15 3.76 -3.07
CA LEU A 132 29.98 4.64 -3.90
C LEU A 132 31.18 5.21 -3.15
N ALA A 133 31.02 5.45 -1.85
CA ALA A 133 32.09 5.96 -0.98
C ALA A 133 33.02 4.85 -0.45
N GLU A 134 32.82 3.59 -0.86
CA GLU A 134 33.53 2.42 -0.38
C GLU A 134 33.44 2.22 1.15
N HIS A 135 32.37 2.74 1.77
CA HIS A 135 32.11 2.64 3.20
C HIS A 135 31.18 1.45 3.53
N GLY A 136 31.77 0.31 3.80
CA GLY A 136 31.08 -0.83 4.38
C GLY A 136 30.33 -1.72 3.38
N SER A 137 29.64 -2.74 3.93
CA SER A 137 28.89 -3.77 3.21
C SER A 137 27.38 -3.66 3.42
N LEU A 138 26.86 -2.43 3.57
CA LEU A 138 25.44 -2.20 3.78
C LEU A 138 24.62 -2.58 2.55
N THR A 139 23.47 -3.20 2.78
CA THR A 139 22.54 -3.61 1.73
C THR A 139 21.15 -3.05 1.98
N PHE A 140 20.47 -2.68 0.90
CA PHE A 140 19.10 -2.20 0.97
C PHE A 140 18.14 -3.37 1.21
N LYS A 141 17.28 -3.18 2.20
CA LYS A 141 16.09 -4.01 2.42
C LYS A 141 14.88 -3.09 2.34
N ALA A 142 13.97 -3.39 1.46
CA ALA A 142 12.74 -2.61 1.34
C ALA A 142 11.99 -2.64 2.68
N PRO A 143 11.70 -1.48 3.30
CA PRO A 143 10.92 -1.44 4.52
C PRO A 143 9.48 -1.87 4.25
N THR A 144 8.84 -2.48 5.24
CA THR A 144 7.38 -2.65 5.23
C THR A 144 6.78 -1.29 5.57
N VAL A 145 6.35 -0.56 4.54
CA VAL A 145 5.73 0.75 4.75
C VAL A 145 4.25 0.54 5.08
N PRO A 146 3.81 0.88 6.28
CA PRO A 146 2.39 0.81 6.62
C PRO A 146 1.62 1.86 5.82
N THR A 147 0.42 1.52 5.42
CA THR A 147 -0.51 2.47 4.83
C THR A 147 -1.37 3.06 5.93
N GLN A 148 -1.21 4.35 6.19
CA GLN A 148 -2.09 5.12 7.08
C GLN A 148 -2.74 6.23 6.28
N LEU A 149 -4.05 6.20 6.20
CA LEU A 149 -4.83 7.15 5.41
C LEU A 149 -5.98 7.71 6.24
N LYS A 150 -6.18 9.02 6.10
CA LYS A 150 -7.42 9.69 6.48
C LYS A 150 -8.21 9.97 5.22
N VAL A 151 -9.10 9.07 4.88
CA VAL A 151 -9.92 9.19 3.66
C VAL A 151 -11.29 9.72 4.04
N SER A 152 -11.58 10.94 3.62
CA SER A 152 -12.92 11.53 3.83
C SER A 152 -13.43 11.44 5.29
N GLY A 153 -12.53 11.60 6.28
CA GLY A 153 -12.86 11.50 7.70
C GLY A 153 -13.00 10.06 8.23
N CYS A 154 -12.53 9.08 7.48
CA CYS A 154 -12.36 7.71 7.95
C CYS A 154 -10.87 7.43 8.17
N ASP A 155 -10.52 6.99 9.36
CA ASP A 155 -9.16 6.56 9.65
C ASP A 155 -9.00 5.11 9.21
N VAL A 156 -7.98 4.85 8.40
CA VAL A 156 -7.66 3.54 7.86
C VAL A 156 -6.17 3.26 8.04
N PHE A 157 -5.86 2.07 8.49
CA PHE A 157 -4.49 1.59 8.60
C PHE A 157 -4.37 0.18 8.07
N SER A 158 -3.27 -0.10 7.38
CA SER A 158 -2.89 -1.47 7.06
C SER A 158 -1.38 -1.63 7.00
N ALA A 159 -0.90 -2.81 7.38
CA ALA A 159 0.51 -3.17 7.34
C ALA A 159 0.68 -4.67 7.07
N GLY A 160 1.80 -5.01 6.43
CA GLY A 160 2.19 -6.39 6.19
C GLY A 160 1.30 -7.13 5.18
N ASN A 161 1.22 -8.46 5.34
CA ASN A 161 0.44 -9.34 4.48
C ASN A 161 -0.94 -9.61 5.09
N PHE A 162 -1.97 -8.96 4.59
CA PHE A 162 -3.35 -9.13 5.08
C PHE A 162 -4.18 -10.11 4.23
N GLU A 163 -3.63 -10.66 3.16
CA GLU A 163 -4.22 -11.74 2.34
C GLU A 163 -3.22 -12.88 2.15
N PRO A 164 -2.79 -13.56 3.22
CA PRO A 164 -1.87 -14.68 3.10
C PRO A 164 -2.55 -15.87 2.39
N LYS A 165 -1.75 -16.65 1.64
CA LYS A 165 -2.23 -17.82 0.89
C LYS A 165 -2.09 -19.13 1.68
N ASP A 166 -1.18 -19.14 2.65
CA ASP A 166 -0.84 -20.32 3.43
C ASP A 166 -1.50 -20.27 4.82
N ASP A 167 -1.35 -21.35 5.59
CA ASP A 167 -1.84 -21.48 6.96
C ASP A 167 -1.62 -20.23 7.80
N PHE A 168 -2.71 -19.58 8.18
CA PHE A 168 -2.72 -18.41 9.05
C PHE A 168 -3.94 -18.46 9.96
N GLU A 169 -3.87 -17.67 11.00
CA GLU A 169 -4.99 -17.39 11.89
C GLU A 169 -5.26 -15.89 11.87
N ASP A 170 -6.51 -15.51 12.06
CA ASP A 170 -6.83 -14.10 12.27
C ASP A 170 -7.66 -13.89 13.54
N ILE A 171 -7.46 -12.72 14.12
CA ILE A 171 -8.25 -12.23 15.24
C ILE A 171 -9.00 -11.01 14.74
N ILE A 172 -10.33 -11.05 14.83
CA ILE A 172 -11.21 -10.03 14.26
C ILE A 172 -12.05 -9.38 15.34
N LEU A 173 -12.09 -8.05 15.35
CA LEU A 173 -13.08 -7.25 16.04
C LEU A 173 -13.89 -6.48 15.00
N ASN A 174 -15.21 -6.61 15.03
CA ASN A 174 -16.12 -5.89 14.17
C ASN A 174 -17.25 -5.28 14.98
N ASP A 175 -17.22 -3.96 15.18
CA ASP A 175 -18.30 -3.18 15.80
C ASP A 175 -18.93 -2.26 14.73
N GLU A 176 -19.99 -2.76 14.12
CA GLU A 176 -20.69 -2.03 13.06
C GLU A 176 -21.36 -0.74 13.55
N LYS A 177 -21.78 -0.68 14.82
CA LYS A 177 -22.41 0.53 15.38
C LYS A 177 -21.42 1.67 15.54
N ARG A 178 -20.19 1.34 15.98
CA ARG A 178 -19.11 2.32 16.14
C ARG A 178 -18.30 2.51 14.88
N GLN A 179 -18.56 1.74 13.83
CA GLN A 179 -17.77 1.72 12.59
C GLN A 179 -16.29 1.41 12.89
N ILE A 180 -16.04 0.39 13.73
CA ILE A 180 -14.69 -0.06 14.07
C ILE A 180 -14.51 -1.49 13.55
N TYR A 181 -13.43 -1.68 12.82
CA TYR A 181 -12.99 -2.99 12.36
C TYR A 181 -11.48 -3.13 12.60
N LYS A 182 -11.10 -4.23 13.25
CA LYS A 182 -9.68 -4.61 13.42
C LYS A 182 -9.53 -6.07 13.03
N ARG A 183 -8.57 -6.36 12.15
CA ARG A 183 -8.17 -7.71 11.79
C ARG A 183 -6.67 -7.84 11.91
N ILE A 184 -6.21 -8.75 12.76
CA ILE A 184 -4.81 -9.05 12.98
C ILE A 184 -4.54 -10.45 12.48
N ILE A 185 -3.62 -10.58 11.53
CA ILE A 185 -3.28 -11.83 10.87
C ILE A 185 -2.00 -12.40 11.50
N ILE A 186 -2.06 -13.67 11.89
CA ILE A 186 -1.02 -14.33 12.65
C ILE A 186 -0.56 -15.59 11.88
N GLN A 187 0.74 -15.78 11.83
CA GLN A 187 1.36 -17.00 11.30
C GLN A 187 2.58 -17.34 12.14
N LYS A 188 2.70 -18.61 12.56
CA LYS A 188 3.84 -19.11 13.37
C LYS A 188 4.16 -18.22 14.57
N ASP A 189 3.13 -17.92 15.36
CA ASP A 189 3.23 -17.08 16.57
C ASP A 189 3.74 -15.64 16.34
N LYS A 190 3.55 -15.08 15.15
CA LYS A 190 3.95 -13.72 14.80
C LYS A 190 2.83 -13.01 14.07
N VAL A 191 2.70 -11.71 14.29
CA VAL A 191 1.83 -10.86 13.47
C VAL A 191 2.50 -10.70 12.10
N ILE A 192 1.77 -11.05 11.04
CA ILE A 192 2.23 -10.89 9.65
C ILE A 192 1.45 -9.82 8.89
N GLY A 193 0.27 -9.43 9.39
CA GLY A 193 -0.55 -8.41 8.79
C GLY A 193 -1.54 -7.82 9.77
N ALA A 194 -1.93 -6.58 9.51
CA ALA A 194 -2.97 -5.87 10.27
C ALA A 194 -3.79 -4.97 9.35
N VAL A 195 -5.12 -4.97 9.53
CA VAL A 195 -6.05 -4.05 8.87
C VAL A 195 -6.94 -3.43 9.94
N LEU A 196 -6.95 -2.11 10.00
CA LEU A 196 -7.74 -1.34 10.97
C LEU A 196 -8.59 -0.30 10.22
N PHE A 197 -9.83 -0.14 10.68
CA PHE A 197 -10.75 0.88 10.19
C PHE A 197 -11.45 1.55 11.38
N GLY A 198 -11.52 2.87 11.37
CA GLY A 198 -12.16 3.69 12.40
C GLY A 198 -11.25 3.93 13.60
N ASP A 199 -10.85 2.88 14.31
CA ASP A 199 -9.86 2.95 15.37
C ASP A 199 -8.51 2.42 14.89
N THR A 200 -7.59 3.34 14.60
CA THR A 200 -6.25 3.05 14.06
C THR A 200 -5.12 3.39 15.04
N GLU A 201 -5.43 3.65 16.29
CA GLU A 201 -4.51 4.19 17.29
C GLU A 201 -3.28 3.30 17.50
N ASP A 202 -3.48 1.97 17.51
CA ASP A 202 -2.40 0.99 17.68
C ASP A 202 -1.71 0.58 16.36
N GLY A 203 -2.00 1.23 15.25
CA GLY A 203 -1.46 0.85 13.93
C GLY A 203 0.06 0.77 13.90
N ALA A 204 0.74 1.79 14.46
CA ALA A 204 2.20 1.83 14.54
C ALA A 204 2.77 0.64 15.32
N TRP A 205 2.13 0.26 16.43
CA TRP A 205 2.54 -0.90 17.22
C TRP A 205 2.41 -2.22 16.44
N TYR A 206 1.33 -2.41 15.70
CA TYR A 206 1.21 -3.60 14.84
C TYR A 206 2.27 -3.61 13.73
N ALA A 207 2.60 -2.45 13.16
CA ALA A 207 3.70 -2.36 12.19
C ALA A 207 5.06 -2.73 12.83
N GLU A 208 5.34 -2.31 14.05
CA GLU A 208 6.53 -2.71 14.82
C GLU A 208 6.56 -4.24 15.01
N LEU A 209 5.47 -4.87 15.47
CA LEU A 209 5.38 -6.33 15.65
C LEU A 209 5.63 -7.09 14.34
N ILE A 210 5.12 -6.58 13.22
CA ILE A 210 5.32 -7.15 11.87
C ILE A 210 6.79 -7.03 11.45
N SER A 211 7.37 -5.85 11.59
CA SER A 211 8.75 -5.55 11.20
C SER A 211 9.75 -6.38 11.99
N ASP A 212 9.59 -6.38 13.31
CA ASP A 212 10.52 -7.02 14.25
C ASP A 212 10.32 -8.53 14.35
N GLN A 213 9.23 -9.04 13.74
CA GLN A 213 8.89 -10.46 13.82
C GLN A 213 8.81 -10.98 15.27
N THR A 214 8.28 -10.16 16.16
CA THR A 214 8.19 -10.43 17.60
C THR A 214 7.23 -11.59 17.88
N PRO A 215 7.63 -12.63 18.64
CA PRO A 215 6.70 -13.67 19.10
C PRO A 215 5.61 -13.08 20.01
N ILE A 216 4.37 -13.52 19.83
CA ILE A 216 3.20 -12.95 20.47
C ILE A 216 2.53 -13.85 21.50
N SER A 217 3.07 -15.02 21.80
CA SER A 217 2.46 -16.01 22.70
C SER A 217 1.99 -15.42 24.03
N SER A 218 2.76 -14.50 24.63
CA SER A 218 2.44 -13.86 25.92
C SER A 218 1.33 -12.80 25.82
N ILE A 219 1.12 -12.21 24.65
CA ILE A 219 0.19 -11.09 24.44
C ILE A 219 -0.97 -11.43 23.49
N ARG A 220 -0.98 -12.64 22.92
CA ARG A 220 -1.93 -13.07 21.89
C ARG A 220 -3.39 -12.74 22.21
N ASN A 221 -3.84 -13.10 23.40
CA ASN A 221 -5.23 -12.89 23.84
C ASN A 221 -5.59 -11.42 24.11
N LYS A 222 -4.62 -10.54 23.99
CA LYS A 222 -4.75 -9.11 24.29
C LYS A 222 -4.49 -8.21 23.10
N LEU A 223 -4.10 -8.78 21.96
CA LEU A 223 -3.73 -8.02 20.76
C LEU A 223 -4.79 -6.98 20.35
N LEU A 224 -6.07 -7.35 20.36
CA LEU A 224 -7.15 -6.45 19.94
C LEU A 224 -7.40 -5.27 20.89
N PHE A 225 -6.91 -5.36 22.13
CA PHE A 225 -7.11 -4.30 23.14
C PHE A 225 -6.01 -3.22 23.11
N GLY A 226 -5.05 -3.35 22.19
CA GLY A 226 -4.00 -2.38 21.96
C GLY A 226 -2.75 -2.56 22.80
N LYS A 227 -1.72 -1.76 22.47
CA LYS A 227 -0.37 -1.82 23.06
C LYS A 227 -0.41 -1.69 24.58
N ASP A 228 -1.10 -0.68 25.05
CA ASP A 228 -1.15 -0.36 26.46
C ASP A 228 -1.73 -1.47 27.31
N PHE A 229 -2.79 -2.12 26.82
CA PHE A 229 -3.41 -3.23 27.53
C PHE A 229 -2.58 -4.52 27.40
N ALA A 230 -2.02 -4.77 26.23
CA ALA A 230 -1.23 -5.97 26.00
C ALA A 230 0.04 -6.01 26.85
N LEU A 231 0.68 -4.85 27.08
CA LEU A 231 1.96 -4.74 27.79
C LEU A 231 1.82 -4.44 29.28
N LYS A 232 0.67 -3.97 29.77
CA LYS A 232 0.44 -3.61 31.19
C LYS A 232 0.37 -4.78 32.18
N ILE A 233 0.51 -6.04 31.76
CA ILE A 233 0.43 -7.18 32.68
C ILE A 233 1.68 -8.05 32.54
N ALA A 234 2.82 -7.45 32.84
CA ALA A 234 4.05 -8.12 33.22
C ALA A 234 4.62 -7.41 34.46
N GLY A 235 3.75 -7.18 35.45
CA GLY A 235 4.08 -6.64 36.76
C GLY A 235 3.37 -7.43 37.83
#